data_7db227fa878c0a326fe4d5247632503d
#
_entry.id   7db227fa878c0a326fe4d5247632503d
#
_cell.length_a   1.000
_cell.length_b   1.000
_cell.length_c   1.000
_cell.angle_alpha   90.00
_cell.angle_beta   90.00
_cell.angle_gamma   90.00
#
_symmetry.space_group_name_H-M   'P 1'
#
loop_
_entity.id
_entity.type
_entity.pdbx_description
1 polymer ?
#
loop_
_entity_poly.entity_id
_entity_poly.type
_entity_poly.pdbx_seq_one_letter_code
_entity_poly.pdbx_strand_id
1 'polypeptide(L)'
;MIVVSCLFSCQKTQLTATQILSRSLEAHGGIELWQKVDTLSFTKKTILYNQDGVEEKELTQHQSFYGDNFINGEIISIGADMSRISILGGIYSKSIGDSLTFLTNDDVALIKKSFRSAYYVISQPFNLRESDALLTYKKDTILNGEKTFVVDVSYKENQNSNASDQWTYFFNAKTFLIVAAKVFHSPTISFIENIKFNKETPFAFNAERESIFLNKDGSKDYLRASYLYSNYKVVFKNN
;
A
#
# COMPACT_ATOMS: atom_id res chain seq x y z
N MET A 1 4.15 33.34 -54.25
CA MET A 1 4.83 33.17 -52.95
C MET A 1 3.97 32.22 -52.14
N ILE A 2 4.38 30.94 -52.03
CA ILE A 2 3.60 29.90 -51.33
C ILE A 2 4.14 29.84 -49.90
N VAL A 3 3.32 30.23 -48.92
CA VAL A 3 3.65 30.10 -47.50
C VAL A 3 3.29 28.69 -47.06
N VAL A 4 4.31 27.85 -46.85
CA VAL A 4 4.15 26.49 -46.27
C VAL A 4 4.07 26.65 -44.74
N SER A 5 2.87 26.58 -44.17
CA SER A 5 2.65 26.49 -42.71
C SER A 5 3.01 25.10 -42.23
N CYS A 6 4.19 24.92 -41.63
CA CYS A 6 4.53 23.71 -40.89
C CYS A 6 3.74 23.65 -39.59
N LEU A 7 2.67 22.87 -39.54
CA LEU A 7 1.98 22.48 -38.31
C LEU A 7 2.86 21.49 -37.54
N PHE A 8 3.62 21.99 -36.56
CA PHE A 8 4.26 21.11 -35.58
C PHE A 8 3.18 20.50 -34.70
N SER A 9 2.74 19.29 -35.04
CA SER A 9 1.94 18.45 -34.16
C SER A 9 2.83 18.04 -32.98
N CYS A 10 2.65 18.68 -31.84
CA CYS A 10 3.27 18.27 -30.59
C CYS A 10 2.57 16.97 -30.13
N GLN A 11 3.03 15.82 -30.62
CA GLN A 11 2.61 14.53 -30.07
C GLN A 11 3.07 14.48 -28.62
N LYS A 12 2.11 14.59 -27.67
CA LYS A 12 2.38 14.32 -26.26
C LYS A 12 2.88 12.87 -26.15
N THR A 13 4.19 12.71 -25.96
CA THR A 13 4.78 11.40 -25.75
C THR A 13 4.10 10.74 -24.53
N GLN A 14 3.54 9.57 -24.73
CA GLN A 14 2.90 8.81 -23.67
C GLN A 14 3.95 8.40 -22.63
N LEU A 15 3.64 8.61 -21.35
CA LEU A 15 4.52 8.22 -20.26
C LEU A 15 4.63 6.69 -20.18
N THR A 16 5.83 6.21 -19.93
CA THR A 16 6.07 4.79 -19.60
C THR A 16 5.65 4.50 -18.16
N ALA A 17 5.42 3.22 -17.81
CA ALA A 17 5.13 2.81 -16.44
C ALA A 17 6.22 3.27 -15.45
N THR A 18 7.49 3.16 -15.84
CA THR A 18 8.64 3.61 -15.03
C THR A 18 8.62 5.12 -14.81
N GLN A 19 8.28 5.91 -15.83
CA GLN A 19 8.17 7.37 -15.69
C GLN A 19 7.01 7.78 -14.78
N ILE A 20 5.88 7.06 -14.85
CA ILE A 20 4.73 7.27 -13.95
C ILE A 20 5.14 6.96 -12.52
N LEU A 21 5.79 5.81 -12.28
CA LEU A 21 6.28 5.45 -10.95
C LEU A 21 7.29 6.48 -10.42
N SER A 22 8.26 6.92 -11.23
CA SER A 22 9.25 7.92 -10.80
C SER A 22 8.58 9.21 -10.32
N ARG A 23 7.59 9.72 -11.07
CA ARG A 23 6.84 10.90 -10.65
C ARG A 23 5.97 10.65 -9.42
N SER A 24 5.46 9.44 -9.27
CA SER A 24 4.71 9.04 -8.07
C SER A 24 5.59 8.99 -6.83
N LEU A 25 6.82 8.49 -6.94
CA LEU A 25 7.79 8.52 -5.84
C LEU A 25 8.03 9.94 -5.34
N GLU A 26 8.26 10.89 -6.26
CA GLU A 26 8.41 12.31 -5.92
C GLU A 26 7.15 12.89 -5.27
N ALA A 27 5.96 12.59 -5.83
CA ALA A 27 4.69 13.05 -5.31
C ALA A 27 4.38 12.53 -3.89
N HIS A 28 4.92 11.37 -3.53
CA HIS A 28 4.75 10.78 -2.20
C HIS A 28 5.84 11.18 -1.20
N GLY A 29 6.76 12.08 -1.54
CA GLY A 29 7.77 12.63 -0.63
C GLY A 29 9.23 12.38 -1.04
N GLY A 30 9.45 11.67 -2.14
CA GLY A 30 10.77 11.42 -2.71
C GLY A 30 11.51 10.24 -2.14
N ILE A 31 12.19 9.52 -3.02
CA ILE A 31 12.91 8.28 -2.65
C ILE A 31 14.12 8.57 -1.77
N GLU A 32 14.80 9.70 -1.98
CA GLU A 32 15.98 10.07 -1.20
C GLU A 32 15.64 10.33 0.27
N LEU A 33 14.48 10.94 0.52
CA LEU A 33 13.99 11.16 1.87
C LEU A 33 13.51 9.85 2.50
N TRP A 34 12.81 9.00 1.71
CA TRP A 34 12.36 7.68 2.17
C TRP A 34 13.52 6.79 2.65
N GLN A 35 14.64 6.78 1.94
CA GLN A 35 15.82 5.99 2.29
C GLN A 35 16.49 6.43 3.61
N LYS A 36 16.20 7.65 4.07
CA LYS A 36 16.69 8.17 5.35
C LYS A 36 15.78 7.81 6.52
N VAL A 37 14.61 7.25 6.28
CA VAL A 37 13.70 6.85 7.36
C VAL A 37 14.33 5.70 8.13
N ASP A 38 14.43 5.87 9.46
CA ASP A 38 14.85 4.85 10.41
C ASP A 38 13.65 4.14 11.03
N THR A 39 12.67 4.93 11.47
CA THR A 39 11.47 4.40 12.11
C THR A 39 10.22 5.06 11.54
N LEU A 40 9.23 4.23 11.23
CA LEU A 40 7.88 4.65 10.86
C LEU A 40 6.88 4.01 11.81
N SER A 41 6.05 4.81 12.47
CA SER A 41 4.94 4.28 13.27
C SER A 41 3.65 5.04 13.00
N PHE A 42 2.51 4.36 13.23
CA PHE A 42 1.18 4.92 13.04
C PHE A 42 0.12 4.08 13.76
N THR A 43 -1.06 4.63 13.89
CA THR A 43 -2.26 3.92 14.35
C THR A 43 -3.15 3.61 13.15
N LYS A 44 -3.59 2.36 13.03
CA LYS A 44 -4.53 1.90 12.01
C LYS A 44 -5.80 1.39 12.67
N LYS A 45 -6.94 2.00 12.34
CA LYS A 45 -8.26 1.47 12.65
C LYS A 45 -8.83 0.79 11.41
N THR A 46 -9.31 -0.43 11.55
CA THR A 46 -9.96 -1.21 10.49
C THR A 46 -11.37 -1.53 10.92
N ILE A 47 -12.35 -1.24 10.08
CA ILE A 47 -13.76 -1.62 10.26
C ILE A 47 -14.10 -2.56 9.10
N LEU A 48 -14.55 -3.77 9.42
CA LEU A 48 -14.99 -4.76 8.45
C LEU A 48 -16.51 -4.79 8.38
N TYR A 49 -17.05 -4.92 7.18
CA TYR A 49 -18.49 -4.99 6.92
C TYR A 49 -18.84 -6.30 6.20
N ASN A 50 -20.03 -6.83 6.49
CA ASN A 50 -20.64 -7.91 5.72
C ASN A 50 -21.33 -7.37 4.46
N GLN A 51 -21.92 -8.27 3.66
CA GLN A 51 -22.64 -7.91 2.43
C GLN A 51 -23.86 -7.02 2.65
N ASP A 52 -24.47 -7.07 3.84
CA ASP A 52 -25.62 -6.23 4.21
C ASP A 52 -25.19 -4.83 4.70
N GLY A 53 -23.88 -4.53 4.70
CA GLY A 53 -23.31 -3.28 5.17
C GLY A 53 -23.25 -3.16 6.71
N VAL A 54 -23.47 -4.26 7.42
CA VAL A 54 -23.39 -4.30 8.89
C VAL A 54 -21.93 -4.47 9.30
N GLU A 55 -21.50 -3.72 10.32
CA GLU A 55 -20.19 -3.86 10.90
C GLU A 55 -20.03 -5.23 11.58
N GLU A 56 -19.04 -5.99 11.13
CA GLU A 56 -18.69 -7.30 11.70
C GLU A 56 -17.62 -7.20 12.77
N LYS A 57 -16.67 -6.29 12.57
CA LYS A 57 -15.49 -6.19 13.43
C LYS A 57 -14.84 -4.82 13.32
N GLU A 58 -14.47 -4.27 14.46
CA GLU A 58 -13.54 -3.15 14.56
C GLU A 58 -12.22 -3.62 15.18
N LEU A 59 -11.12 -3.15 14.62
CA LEU A 59 -9.76 -3.45 15.10
C LEU A 59 -8.91 -2.20 15.05
N THR A 60 -8.35 -1.80 16.17
CA THR A 60 -7.35 -0.73 16.25
C THR A 60 -5.97 -1.33 16.53
N GLN A 61 -4.98 -0.92 15.73
CA GLN A 61 -3.61 -1.39 15.85
C GLN A 61 -2.64 -0.20 15.88
N HIS A 62 -1.66 -0.27 16.76
CA HIS A 62 -0.46 0.53 16.65
C HIS A 62 0.60 -0.30 15.94
N GLN A 63 1.15 0.25 14.85
CA GLN A 63 2.14 -0.44 14.01
C GLN A 63 3.42 0.38 13.97
N SER A 64 4.56 -0.28 14.17
CA SER A 64 5.90 0.33 14.11
C SER A 64 6.82 -0.55 13.29
N PHE A 65 7.58 0.07 12.40
CA PHE A 65 8.58 -0.56 11.54
C PHE A 65 9.89 0.20 11.70
N TYR A 66 11.01 -0.51 11.85
CA TYR A 66 12.30 0.11 12.07
C TYR A 66 13.48 -0.70 11.55
N GLY A 67 14.62 0.00 11.43
CA GLY A 67 15.86 -0.51 10.90
C GLY A 67 15.91 -0.55 9.37
N ASP A 68 17.03 -0.99 8.85
CA ASP A 68 17.23 -1.08 7.41
C ASP A 68 16.20 -2.01 6.77
N ASN A 69 15.55 -1.52 5.71
CA ASN A 69 14.48 -2.20 4.99
C ASN A 69 13.26 -2.59 5.85
N PHE A 70 13.09 -1.98 7.04
CA PHE A 70 11.95 -2.19 7.93
C PHE A 70 11.64 -3.67 8.22
N ILE A 71 12.69 -4.47 8.37
CA ILE A 71 12.57 -5.90 8.68
C ILE A 71 12.24 -6.17 10.16
N ASN A 72 12.41 -5.15 11.01
CA ASN A 72 12.05 -5.17 12.42
C ASN A 72 10.78 -4.36 12.66
N GLY A 73 10.06 -4.67 13.73
CA GLY A 73 8.87 -3.91 14.09
C GLY A 73 8.00 -4.60 15.11
N GLU A 74 6.89 -3.94 15.41
CA GLU A 74 5.83 -4.49 16.23
C GLU A 74 4.44 -4.06 15.72
N ILE A 75 3.46 -4.92 15.93
CA ILE A 75 2.05 -4.65 15.71
C ILE A 75 1.32 -4.97 17.00
N ILE A 76 0.75 -3.95 17.63
CA ILE A 76 -0.01 -4.04 18.87
C ILE A 76 -1.48 -3.85 18.53
N SER A 77 -2.30 -4.88 18.75
CA SER A 77 -3.76 -4.77 18.66
C SER A 77 -4.31 -4.25 19.99
N ILE A 78 -5.08 -3.17 19.92
CA ILE A 78 -5.66 -2.47 21.07
C ILE A 78 -7.10 -2.98 21.24
N GLY A 79 -7.47 -3.40 22.44
CA GLY A 79 -8.80 -3.92 22.77
C GLY A 79 -8.78 -4.71 24.07
N ALA A 80 -9.87 -5.45 24.37
CA ALA A 80 -10.01 -6.22 25.59
C ALA A 80 -8.88 -7.26 25.77
N ASP A 81 -8.46 -7.88 24.66
CA ASP A 81 -7.34 -8.81 24.64
C ASP A 81 -6.19 -8.17 23.84
N MET A 82 -5.51 -7.21 24.50
CA MET A 82 -4.32 -6.57 23.89
C MET A 82 -3.32 -7.64 23.47
N SER A 83 -3.04 -7.71 22.18
CA SER A 83 -2.06 -8.65 21.64
C SER A 83 -0.95 -7.90 20.92
N ARG A 84 0.26 -8.41 21.07
CA ARG A 84 1.45 -7.87 20.42
C ARG A 84 2.14 -8.98 19.64
N ILE A 85 2.53 -8.68 18.42
CA ILE A 85 3.48 -9.48 17.64
C ILE A 85 4.67 -8.62 17.28
N SER A 86 5.88 -9.17 17.32
CA SER A 86 7.09 -8.42 16.98
C SER A 86 8.11 -9.27 16.23
N ILE A 87 8.96 -8.56 15.49
CA ILE A 87 10.18 -9.07 14.87
C ILE A 87 11.32 -8.15 15.29
N LEU A 88 12.34 -8.70 15.97
CA LEU A 88 13.51 -7.95 16.41
C LEU A 88 14.77 -8.78 16.20
N GLY A 89 15.66 -8.33 15.30
CA GLY A 89 16.89 -9.04 14.99
C GLY A 89 16.67 -10.50 14.53
N GLY A 90 15.57 -10.75 13.82
CA GLY A 90 15.18 -12.09 13.36
C GLY A 90 14.48 -12.94 14.44
N ILE A 91 14.31 -12.43 15.65
CA ILE A 91 13.56 -13.09 16.73
C ILE A 91 12.08 -12.67 16.60
N TYR A 92 11.20 -13.67 16.62
CA TYR A 92 9.75 -13.49 16.56
C TYR A 92 9.17 -13.64 17.95
N SER A 93 8.22 -12.80 18.31
CA SER A 93 7.48 -12.94 19.56
C SER A 93 6.00 -12.63 19.39
N LYS A 94 5.20 -13.19 20.28
CA LYS A 94 3.77 -12.92 20.43
C LYS A 94 3.44 -12.90 21.91
N SER A 95 2.66 -11.91 22.34
CA SER A 95 2.08 -11.87 23.67
C SER A 95 0.60 -11.54 23.62
N ILE A 96 -0.14 -11.98 24.66
CA ILE A 96 -1.53 -11.61 24.93
C ILE A 96 -1.52 -11.05 26.34
N GLY A 97 -1.90 -9.77 26.49
CA GLY A 97 -1.60 -9.02 27.71
C GLY A 97 -0.09 -9.03 27.98
N ASP A 98 0.28 -9.36 29.21
CA ASP A 98 1.69 -9.45 29.65
C ASP A 98 2.31 -10.85 29.47
N SER A 99 1.54 -11.82 28.96
CA SER A 99 1.98 -13.21 28.84
C SER A 99 2.56 -13.49 27.47
N LEU A 100 3.84 -13.92 27.43
CA LEU A 100 4.48 -14.43 26.23
C LEU A 100 3.85 -15.77 25.83
N THR A 101 3.64 -15.92 24.52
CA THR A 101 3.10 -17.13 23.92
C THR A 101 4.25 -17.96 23.32
N PHE A 102 4.26 -19.28 23.59
CA PHE A 102 5.13 -20.17 22.85
C PHE A 102 4.71 -20.19 21.37
N LEU A 103 5.68 -20.02 20.45
CA LEU A 103 5.40 -19.93 19.02
C LEU A 103 5.63 -21.27 18.34
N THR A 104 4.66 -21.68 17.54
CA THR A 104 4.79 -22.72 16.54
C THR A 104 5.40 -22.17 15.24
N ASN A 105 5.79 -23.05 14.32
CA ASN A 105 6.23 -22.61 12.97
C ASN A 105 5.12 -21.86 12.23
N ASP A 106 3.86 -22.24 12.41
CA ASP A 106 2.69 -21.57 11.80
C ASP A 106 2.50 -20.16 12.37
N ASP A 107 2.69 -19.97 13.68
CA ASP A 107 2.66 -18.64 14.30
C ASP A 107 3.75 -17.73 13.70
N VAL A 108 4.97 -18.24 13.55
CA VAL A 108 6.08 -17.50 12.92
C VAL A 108 5.73 -17.14 11.48
N ALA A 109 5.13 -18.04 10.71
CA ALA A 109 4.70 -17.79 9.34
C ALA A 109 3.60 -16.70 9.28
N LEU A 110 2.64 -16.75 10.21
CA LEU A 110 1.58 -15.74 10.34
C LEU A 110 2.14 -14.36 10.74
N ILE A 111 3.09 -14.31 11.67
CA ILE A 111 3.77 -13.05 12.04
C ILE A 111 4.48 -12.46 10.82
N LYS A 112 5.29 -13.25 10.11
CA LYS A 112 5.97 -12.82 8.87
C LYS A 112 4.99 -12.27 7.84
N LYS A 113 3.87 -12.98 7.61
CA LYS A 113 2.82 -12.57 6.67
C LYS A 113 2.19 -11.24 7.09
N SER A 114 1.86 -11.08 8.38
CA SER A 114 1.25 -9.86 8.91
C SER A 114 2.15 -8.64 8.73
N PHE A 115 3.44 -8.76 9.07
CA PHE A 115 4.42 -7.68 8.89
C PHE A 115 4.61 -7.34 7.43
N ARG A 116 4.82 -8.34 6.57
CA ARG A 116 5.02 -8.15 5.14
C ARG A 116 3.83 -7.46 4.50
N SER A 117 2.60 -7.87 4.82
CA SER A 117 1.38 -7.27 4.29
C SER A 117 1.19 -5.83 4.78
N ALA A 118 1.45 -5.56 6.07
CA ALA A 118 1.32 -4.23 6.63
C ALA A 118 2.36 -3.26 6.03
N TYR A 119 3.63 -3.69 5.96
CA TYR A 119 4.70 -2.91 5.34
C TYR A 119 4.44 -2.67 3.85
N TYR A 120 4.02 -3.69 3.09
CA TYR A 120 3.71 -3.56 1.67
C TYR A 120 2.71 -2.43 1.39
N VAL A 121 1.66 -2.34 2.22
CA VAL A 121 0.60 -1.33 2.05
C VAL A 121 1.11 0.07 2.38
N ILE A 122 1.86 0.23 3.48
CA ILE A 122 2.27 1.56 3.94
C ILE A 122 3.47 2.12 3.18
N SER A 123 4.29 1.27 2.58
CA SER A 123 5.48 1.67 1.83
C SER A 123 5.21 2.02 0.36
N GLN A 124 3.96 1.94 -0.11
CA GLN A 124 3.60 2.35 -1.47
C GLN A 124 3.77 3.86 -1.66
N PRO A 125 4.34 4.32 -2.79
CA PRO A 125 4.84 3.56 -3.94
C PRO A 125 6.31 3.11 -3.83
N PHE A 126 7.00 3.35 -2.71
CA PHE A 126 8.45 3.16 -2.59
C PHE A 126 8.88 1.70 -2.82
N ASN A 127 8.08 0.74 -2.34
CA ASN A 127 8.30 -0.69 -2.55
C ASN A 127 8.09 -1.16 -4.00
N LEU A 128 7.38 -0.39 -4.84
CA LEU A 128 7.20 -0.72 -6.27
C LEU A 128 8.47 -0.51 -7.10
N ARG A 129 9.53 0.04 -6.50
CA ARG A 129 10.85 0.20 -7.09
C ARG A 129 11.75 -1.04 -6.91
N GLU A 130 11.31 -2.03 -6.17
CA GLU A 130 12.09 -3.24 -5.94
C GLU A 130 12.43 -3.96 -7.26
N SER A 131 13.59 -4.60 -7.31
CA SER A 131 14.17 -5.13 -8.55
C SER A 131 13.38 -6.29 -9.18
N ASP A 132 12.49 -6.90 -8.43
CA ASP A 132 11.62 -7.99 -8.87
C ASP A 132 10.23 -7.51 -9.35
N ALA A 133 9.88 -6.24 -9.13
CA ALA A 133 8.64 -5.66 -9.61
C ALA A 133 8.67 -5.43 -11.13
N LEU A 134 7.69 -5.99 -11.82
CA LEU A 134 7.47 -5.81 -13.26
C LEU A 134 6.30 -4.86 -13.47
N LEU A 135 6.60 -3.69 -14.04
CA LEU A 135 5.63 -2.63 -14.26
C LEU A 135 5.17 -2.61 -15.71
N THR A 136 3.87 -2.70 -15.94
CA THR A 136 3.28 -2.63 -17.28
C THR A 136 2.23 -1.54 -17.35
N TYR A 137 2.48 -0.50 -18.15
CA TYR A 137 1.44 0.49 -18.47
C TYR A 137 0.33 -0.16 -19.28
N LYS A 138 -0.92 0.06 -18.87
CA LYS A 138 -2.10 -0.52 -19.54
C LYS A 138 -2.85 0.50 -20.37
N LYS A 139 -3.28 1.58 -19.75
CA LYS A 139 -4.12 2.62 -20.39
C LYS A 139 -4.28 3.83 -19.49
N ASP A 140 -4.85 4.89 -20.04
CA ASP A 140 -5.48 5.95 -19.26
C ASP A 140 -6.95 5.56 -18.99
N THR A 141 -7.48 6.01 -17.86
CA THR A 141 -8.90 5.88 -17.54
C THR A 141 -9.40 7.10 -16.76
N ILE A 142 -10.70 7.19 -16.56
CA ILE A 142 -11.30 8.18 -15.65
C ILE A 142 -11.73 7.44 -14.38
N LEU A 143 -11.26 7.90 -13.25
CA LEU A 143 -11.67 7.42 -11.94
C LEU A 143 -12.16 8.62 -11.13
N ASN A 144 -13.39 8.56 -10.64
CA ASN A 144 -14.04 9.66 -9.89
C ASN A 144 -13.94 11.04 -10.59
N GLY A 145 -14.11 11.07 -11.92
CA GLY A 145 -14.04 12.28 -12.74
C GLY A 145 -12.62 12.77 -13.07
N GLU A 146 -11.57 12.14 -12.53
CA GLU A 146 -10.18 12.50 -12.76
C GLU A 146 -9.48 11.51 -13.69
N LYS A 147 -8.63 12.04 -14.58
CA LYS A 147 -7.79 11.20 -15.43
C LYS A 147 -6.76 10.46 -14.59
N THR A 148 -6.62 9.15 -14.79
CA THR A 148 -5.65 8.30 -14.12
C THR A 148 -4.85 7.45 -15.12
N PHE A 149 -3.58 7.21 -14.80
CA PHE A 149 -2.75 6.23 -15.47
C PHE A 149 -2.93 4.87 -14.77
N VAL A 150 -3.13 3.82 -15.56
CA VAL A 150 -3.29 2.46 -15.03
C VAL A 150 -2.03 1.65 -15.30
N VAL A 151 -1.43 1.13 -14.24
CA VAL A 151 -0.20 0.34 -14.28
C VAL A 151 -0.42 -0.98 -13.56
N ASP A 152 -0.23 -2.10 -14.27
CA ASP A 152 -0.16 -3.42 -13.63
C ASP A 152 1.22 -3.63 -13.03
N VAL A 153 1.24 -4.24 -11.87
CA VAL A 153 2.44 -4.67 -11.16
C VAL A 153 2.35 -6.16 -10.86
N SER A 154 3.34 -6.89 -11.31
CA SER A 154 3.57 -8.28 -10.96
C SER A 154 5.00 -8.45 -10.45
N TYR A 155 5.28 -9.56 -9.80
CA TYR A 155 6.61 -9.87 -9.28
C TYR A 155 7.16 -11.09 -9.99
N LYS A 156 8.48 -11.11 -10.22
CA LYS A 156 9.15 -12.32 -10.72
C LYS A 156 8.90 -13.43 -9.73
N GLU A 157 8.55 -14.61 -10.24
CA GLU A 157 8.33 -15.79 -9.41
C GLU A 157 9.62 -16.11 -8.63
N ASN A 158 9.63 -15.73 -7.36
CA ASN A 158 10.57 -16.28 -6.40
C ASN A 158 9.92 -17.53 -5.80
N GLN A 159 10.59 -18.66 -5.84
CA GLN A 159 10.11 -19.96 -5.34
C GLN A 159 9.64 -19.95 -3.87
N ASN A 160 9.81 -18.83 -3.16
CA ASN A 160 9.45 -18.64 -1.75
C ASN A 160 8.43 -17.53 -1.49
N SER A 161 7.87 -16.88 -2.51
CA SER A 161 6.83 -15.87 -2.33
C SER A 161 5.48 -16.43 -2.78
N ASN A 162 4.44 -16.20 -2.00
CA ASN A 162 3.04 -16.35 -2.45
C ASN A 162 2.77 -15.25 -3.50
N ALA A 163 3.46 -15.28 -4.62
CA ALA A 163 3.37 -14.33 -5.74
C ALA A 163 2.09 -14.55 -6.56
N SER A 164 0.96 -14.84 -5.88
CA SER A 164 -0.34 -15.01 -6.52
C SER A 164 -1.11 -13.70 -6.65
N ASP A 165 -0.71 -12.64 -5.93
CA ASP A 165 -1.43 -11.37 -5.95
C ASP A 165 -1.03 -10.56 -7.19
N GLN A 166 -2.01 -10.26 -8.03
CA GLN A 166 -1.85 -9.36 -9.16
C GLN A 166 -2.40 -8.00 -8.77
N TRP A 167 -1.56 -6.96 -8.90
CA TRP A 167 -1.90 -5.60 -8.56
C TRP A 167 -2.06 -4.73 -9.79
N THR A 168 -3.09 -3.89 -9.79
CA THR A 168 -3.27 -2.80 -10.76
C THR A 168 -3.38 -1.50 -9.99
N TYR A 169 -2.48 -0.56 -10.23
CA TYR A 169 -2.46 0.76 -9.58
C TYR A 169 -3.01 1.84 -10.48
N PHE A 170 -3.73 2.79 -9.87
CA PHE A 170 -4.32 3.95 -10.51
C PHE A 170 -3.61 5.20 -9.98
N PHE A 171 -2.86 5.87 -10.84
CA PHE A 171 -2.12 7.08 -10.52
C PHE A 171 -2.86 8.29 -11.08
N ASN A 172 -3.19 9.27 -10.25
CA ASN A 172 -3.81 10.51 -10.73
C ASN A 172 -2.88 11.20 -11.74
N ALA A 173 -3.40 11.59 -12.91
CA ALA A 173 -2.57 12.11 -13.99
C ALA A 173 -2.01 13.53 -13.76
N LYS A 174 -2.53 14.26 -12.75
CA LYS A 174 -2.06 15.59 -12.37
C LYS A 174 -1.10 15.55 -11.19
N THR A 175 -1.46 14.79 -10.14
CA THR A 175 -0.71 14.75 -8.88
C THR A 175 0.27 13.60 -8.79
N PHE A 176 0.12 12.57 -9.61
CA PHE A 176 0.85 11.29 -9.57
C PHE A 176 0.72 10.51 -8.26
N LEU A 177 -0.20 10.89 -7.39
CA LEU A 177 -0.54 10.09 -6.21
C LEU A 177 -1.26 8.80 -6.62
N ILE A 178 -1.04 7.72 -5.88
CA ILE A 178 -1.81 6.47 -6.03
C ILE A 178 -3.19 6.72 -5.42
N VAL A 179 -4.22 6.85 -6.27
CA VAL A 179 -5.59 7.13 -5.82
C VAL A 179 -6.42 5.87 -5.64
N ALA A 180 -6.02 4.77 -6.27
CA ALA A 180 -6.64 3.47 -6.04
C ALA A 180 -5.70 2.32 -6.41
N ALA A 181 -6.04 1.13 -5.95
CA ALA A 181 -5.43 -0.12 -6.39
C ALA A 181 -6.50 -1.21 -6.53
N LYS A 182 -6.33 -2.09 -7.51
CA LYS A 182 -7.10 -3.32 -7.62
C LYS A 182 -6.15 -4.48 -7.33
N VAL A 183 -6.55 -5.39 -6.47
CA VAL A 183 -5.82 -6.62 -6.17
C VAL A 183 -6.69 -7.83 -6.46
N PHE A 184 -6.12 -8.77 -7.21
CA PHE A 184 -6.69 -10.10 -7.38
C PHE A 184 -5.99 -11.04 -6.42
N HIS A 185 -6.74 -11.53 -5.47
CA HIS A 185 -6.34 -12.54 -4.49
C HIS A 185 -7.34 -13.69 -4.59
N SER A 186 -6.97 -14.71 -5.37
CA SER A 186 -7.89 -15.80 -5.74
C SER A 186 -8.68 -16.39 -4.55
N PRO A 187 -10.02 -16.48 -4.63
CA PRO A 187 -10.88 -16.13 -5.76
C PRO A 187 -11.43 -14.69 -5.76
N THR A 188 -11.01 -13.82 -4.82
CA THR A 188 -11.58 -12.49 -4.61
C THR A 188 -10.85 -11.40 -5.37
N ILE A 189 -11.59 -10.38 -5.78
CA ILE A 189 -11.06 -9.15 -6.34
C ILE A 189 -11.44 -8.01 -5.39
N SER A 190 -10.45 -7.24 -4.94
CA SER A 190 -10.66 -6.04 -4.14
C SER A 190 -10.27 -4.80 -4.94
N PHE A 191 -11.11 -3.78 -4.87
CA PHE A 191 -10.80 -2.44 -5.33
C PHE A 191 -10.62 -1.54 -4.10
N ILE A 192 -9.45 -0.94 -3.97
CA ILE A 192 -9.07 -0.17 -2.80
C ILE A 192 -8.93 1.28 -3.23
N GLU A 193 -9.75 2.18 -2.69
CA GLU A 193 -9.68 3.62 -2.93
C GLU A 193 -8.92 4.31 -1.81
N ASN A 194 -7.98 5.20 -2.16
CA ASN A 194 -7.28 6.08 -1.25
C ASN A 194 -8.04 7.41 -1.18
N ILE A 195 -8.86 7.58 -0.12
CA ILE A 195 -9.80 8.69 0.01
C ILE A 195 -9.09 9.96 0.46
N LYS A 196 -8.20 9.84 1.45
CA LYS A 196 -7.43 10.96 2.00
C LYS A 196 -5.98 10.59 2.23
N PHE A 197 -5.12 11.60 2.12
CA PHE A 197 -3.70 11.48 2.43
C PHE A 197 -3.35 12.27 3.70
N ASN A 198 -2.39 11.77 4.45
CA ASN A 198 -1.80 12.45 5.59
C ASN A 198 -1.06 13.72 5.13
N LYS A 199 -1.13 14.78 5.95
CA LYS A 199 -0.47 16.07 5.69
C LYS A 199 0.49 16.48 6.81
N GLU A 200 0.66 15.64 7.81
CA GLU A 200 1.47 15.92 9.03
C GLU A 200 2.92 15.45 8.87
N THR A 201 3.20 14.64 7.85
CA THR A 201 4.52 14.13 7.56
C THR A 201 4.97 14.58 6.17
N PRO A 202 6.26 14.51 5.84
CA PRO A 202 6.76 14.83 4.51
C PRO A 202 6.33 13.80 3.43
N PHE A 203 5.66 12.71 3.83
CA PHE A 203 5.19 11.66 2.93
C PHE A 203 3.67 11.70 2.79
N ALA A 204 3.19 11.48 1.56
CA ALA A 204 1.76 11.35 1.29
C ALA A 204 1.25 9.93 1.66
N PHE A 205 1.32 9.58 2.96
CA PHE A 205 0.72 8.36 3.46
C PHE A 205 -0.81 8.41 3.39
N ASN A 206 -1.46 7.26 3.33
CA ASN A 206 -2.91 7.21 3.38
C ASN A 206 -3.42 7.61 4.77
N ALA A 207 -4.45 8.47 4.83
CA ALA A 207 -5.19 8.77 6.05
C ALA A 207 -6.53 8.02 6.10
N GLU A 208 -7.15 7.81 4.94
CA GLU A 208 -8.41 7.11 4.82
C GLU A 208 -8.44 6.28 3.54
N ARG A 209 -8.84 5.03 3.65
CA ARG A 209 -8.98 4.07 2.53
C ARG A 209 -10.25 3.26 2.69
N GLU A 210 -10.79 2.83 1.56
CA GLU A 210 -11.89 1.88 1.49
C GLU A 210 -11.52 0.69 0.61
N SER A 211 -11.94 -0.50 1.00
CA SER A 211 -11.80 -1.73 0.20
C SER A 211 -13.17 -2.26 -0.15
N ILE A 212 -13.43 -2.34 -1.45
CA ILE A 212 -14.69 -2.79 -2.01
C ILE A 212 -14.43 -4.12 -2.70
N PHE A 213 -15.22 -5.14 -2.41
CA PHE A 213 -15.18 -6.35 -3.21
C PHE A 213 -15.83 -6.11 -4.57
N LEU A 214 -15.27 -6.75 -5.58
CA LEU A 214 -15.81 -6.70 -6.94
C LEU A 214 -16.38 -8.06 -7.35
N ASN A 215 -17.44 -8.00 -8.13
CA ASN A 215 -17.95 -9.14 -8.87
C ASN A 215 -16.98 -9.57 -9.98
N LYS A 216 -17.18 -10.75 -10.56
CA LYS A 216 -16.34 -11.27 -11.65
C LYS A 216 -16.36 -10.39 -12.90
N ASP A 217 -17.42 -9.63 -13.13
CA ASP A 217 -17.56 -8.67 -14.23
C ASP A 217 -16.87 -7.33 -13.96
N GLY A 218 -16.32 -7.14 -12.74
CA GLY A 218 -15.65 -5.92 -12.29
C GLY A 218 -16.58 -4.86 -11.71
N SER A 219 -17.89 -5.10 -11.63
CA SER A 219 -18.82 -4.22 -10.92
C SER A 219 -18.58 -4.26 -9.40
N LYS A 220 -18.92 -3.16 -8.70
CA LYS A 220 -18.84 -3.10 -7.25
C LYS A 220 -19.87 -4.08 -6.65
N ASP A 221 -19.42 -4.93 -5.72
CA ASP A 221 -20.27 -5.81 -4.92
C ASP A 221 -20.65 -5.07 -3.61
N TYR A 222 -19.78 -5.06 -2.61
CA TYR A 222 -20.03 -4.33 -1.36
C TYR A 222 -18.75 -3.77 -0.75
N LEU A 223 -18.91 -2.78 0.14
CA LEU A 223 -17.81 -2.25 0.96
C LEU A 223 -17.38 -3.31 1.97
N ARG A 224 -16.19 -3.85 1.79
CA ARG A 224 -15.65 -4.87 2.70
C ARG A 224 -14.96 -4.28 3.92
N ALA A 225 -14.26 -3.16 3.75
CA ALA A 225 -13.51 -2.57 4.84
C ALA A 225 -13.31 -1.07 4.67
N SER A 226 -13.32 -0.34 5.80
CA SER A 226 -12.79 1.02 5.92
C SER A 226 -11.53 1.01 6.78
N TYR A 227 -10.54 1.81 6.38
CA TYR A 227 -9.27 1.96 7.09
C TYR A 227 -9.02 3.42 7.39
N LEU A 228 -8.77 3.74 8.66
CA LEU A 228 -8.35 5.05 9.11
C LEU A 228 -6.92 4.95 9.66
N TYR A 229 -6.06 5.85 9.22
CA TYR A 229 -4.67 5.92 9.64
C TYR A 229 -4.41 7.27 10.29
N SER A 230 -3.77 7.27 11.44
CA SER A 230 -3.48 8.46 12.23
C SER A 230 -2.19 8.32 13.02
N ASN A 231 -1.80 9.41 13.70
CA ASN A 231 -0.63 9.43 14.60
C ASN A 231 0.67 8.98 13.92
N TYR A 232 0.85 9.36 12.67
CA TYR A 232 2.09 9.09 11.95
C TYR A 232 3.29 9.74 12.64
N LYS A 233 4.33 8.96 12.86
CA LYS A 233 5.64 9.44 13.31
C LYS A 233 6.71 8.86 12.41
N VAL A 234 7.58 9.72 11.92
CA VAL A 234 8.72 9.37 11.08
C VAL A 234 9.97 9.85 11.79
N VAL A 235 10.88 8.93 12.06
CA VAL A 235 12.22 9.23 12.58
C VAL A 235 13.21 8.97 11.46
N PHE A 236 14.12 9.91 11.25
CA PHE A 236 15.18 9.78 10.25
C PHE A 236 16.47 9.29 10.89
N LYS A 237 17.29 8.58 10.12
CA LYS A 237 18.63 8.17 10.51
C LYS A 237 19.45 9.41 10.88
N ASN A 238 20.18 9.34 12.00
CA ASN A 238 21.15 10.37 12.32
C ASN A 238 22.28 10.30 11.28
N ASN A 239 22.66 11.46 10.76
CA ASN A 239 23.83 11.61 9.87
C ASN A 239 25.12 11.33 10.61
#